data_30482322119c501295fefc95cb14e3e7
#
_entry.id   30482322119c501295fefc95cb14e3e7
#
_cell.length_a   1.000
_cell.length_b   1.000
_cell.length_c   1.000
_cell.angle_alpha   90.00
_cell.angle_beta   90.00
_cell.angle_gamma   90.00
#
_symmetry.space_group_name_H-M   'P 1'
#
loop_
_entity.id
_entity.type
_entity.pdbx_description
1 polymer ?
#
loop_
_entity_poly.entity_id
_entity_poly.type
_entity_poly.pdbx_seq_one_letter_code
_entity_poly.pdbx_strand_id
1 'polypeptide(L)'
;RCVRGMDENIKRLDDFLSEQNASDSIYIYTSNQGRFLGEHGWFGSNWIYEESIRIPLIIKTPWTNNLSSKVSSIVQNLDLAPTILDYAGIKKSDAMQGVSLQNLLEQGESNSTWQEAVYYHYNEFPGKLMVAKHYGIRTQKYKLVHFYQFDEWEFYDLINDPSEDEN
;
A
#
# COMPACT_ATOMS: atom_id res chain seq x y z
N ARG A 1 -17.78 8.70 12.22
CA ARG A 1 -18.96 8.76 11.31
C ARG A 1 -18.56 8.57 9.84
N CYS A 2 -17.54 9.28 9.33
CA CYS A 2 -17.11 9.17 7.91
C CYS A 2 -16.69 7.75 7.51
N VAL A 3 -15.85 7.07 8.32
CA VAL A 3 -15.39 5.70 8.03
C VAL A 3 -16.56 4.73 7.93
N ARG A 4 -17.54 4.82 8.85
CA ARG A 4 -18.75 3.99 8.78
C ARG A 4 -19.55 4.25 7.51
N GLY A 5 -19.68 5.51 7.06
CA GLY A 5 -20.36 5.83 5.81
C GLY A 5 -19.65 5.29 4.58
N MET A 6 -18.30 5.22 4.60
CA MET A 6 -17.53 4.55 3.56
C MET A 6 -17.80 3.04 3.55
N ASP A 7 -17.74 2.40 4.70
CA ASP A 7 -17.98 0.96 4.86
C ASP A 7 -19.40 0.56 4.35
N GLU A 8 -20.42 1.33 4.74
CA GLU A 8 -21.80 1.14 4.26
C GLU A 8 -21.92 1.29 2.72
N ASN A 9 -21.19 2.23 2.11
CA ASN A 9 -21.21 2.40 0.65
C ASN A 9 -20.44 1.30 -0.09
N ILE A 10 -19.31 0.83 0.46
CA ILE A 10 -18.57 -0.32 -0.08
C ILE A 10 -19.47 -1.57 -0.06
N LYS A 11 -20.16 -1.80 1.06
CA LYS A 11 -21.13 -2.91 1.15
C LYS A 11 -22.22 -2.81 0.08
N ARG A 12 -22.81 -1.62 -0.12
CA ARG A 12 -23.84 -1.42 -1.16
C ARG A 12 -23.31 -1.73 -2.56
N LEU A 13 -22.05 -1.38 -2.85
CA LEU A 13 -21.41 -1.71 -4.12
C LEU A 13 -21.20 -3.23 -4.27
N ASP A 14 -20.72 -3.91 -3.22
CA ASP A 14 -20.53 -5.36 -3.24
C ASP A 14 -21.85 -6.11 -3.41
N ASP A 15 -22.91 -5.70 -2.70
CA ASP A 15 -24.27 -6.23 -2.85
C ASP A 15 -24.77 -6.04 -4.30
N PHE A 16 -24.61 -4.86 -4.88
CA PHE A 16 -25.00 -4.56 -6.27
C PHE A 16 -24.24 -5.43 -7.28
N LEU A 17 -22.93 -5.57 -7.15
CA LEU A 17 -22.12 -6.42 -8.04
C LEU A 17 -22.55 -7.89 -7.96
N SER A 18 -22.90 -8.33 -6.76
CA SER A 18 -23.40 -9.69 -6.53
C SER A 18 -24.78 -9.91 -7.21
N GLU A 19 -25.69 -8.95 -7.12
CA GLU A 19 -27.01 -8.98 -7.78
C GLU A 19 -26.90 -8.98 -9.32
N GLN A 20 -25.88 -8.30 -9.86
CA GLN A 20 -25.62 -8.25 -11.31
C GLN A 20 -24.88 -9.49 -11.83
N ASN A 21 -24.62 -10.51 -10.98
CA ASN A 21 -23.80 -11.68 -11.33
C ASN A 21 -22.42 -11.31 -11.89
N ALA A 22 -21.85 -10.22 -11.40
CA ALA A 22 -20.51 -9.73 -11.80
C ALA A 22 -19.38 -10.57 -11.16
N SER A 23 -19.57 -11.91 -11.10
CA SER A 23 -18.62 -12.86 -10.52
C SER A 23 -17.28 -12.89 -11.25
N ASP A 24 -17.28 -12.51 -12.53
CA ASP A 24 -16.09 -12.50 -13.39
C ASP A 24 -15.30 -11.17 -13.30
N SER A 25 -15.63 -10.34 -12.31
CA SER A 25 -14.99 -9.05 -12.12
C SER A 25 -13.85 -9.12 -11.10
N ILE A 26 -12.80 -8.34 -11.34
CA ILE A 26 -11.78 -8.05 -10.35
C ILE A 26 -12.22 -6.81 -9.60
N TYR A 27 -12.25 -6.89 -8.28
CA TYR A 27 -12.54 -5.77 -7.40
C TYR A 27 -11.30 -5.41 -6.58
N ILE A 28 -10.86 -4.16 -6.66
CA ILE A 28 -9.72 -3.64 -5.92
C ILE A 28 -10.18 -2.44 -5.09
N TYR A 29 -10.06 -2.56 -3.77
CA TYR A 29 -10.24 -1.46 -2.84
C TYR A 29 -8.89 -1.03 -2.26
N THR A 30 -8.53 0.22 -2.44
CA THR A 30 -7.27 0.79 -1.96
C THR A 30 -7.37 2.31 -1.79
N SER A 31 -6.26 2.93 -1.36
CA SER A 31 -6.09 4.38 -1.30
C SER A 31 -4.81 4.79 -2.05
N ASN A 32 -4.70 6.04 -2.44
CA ASN A 32 -3.47 6.60 -3.00
C ASN A 32 -2.41 6.83 -1.93
N GLN A 33 -2.82 7.17 -0.69
CA GLN A 33 -1.95 7.37 0.47
C GLN A 33 -2.76 7.31 1.77
N GLY A 34 -2.07 7.14 2.89
CA GLY A 34 -2.62 7.26 4.22
C GLY A 34 -2.67 8.71 4.71
N ARG A 35 -2.98 8.91 5.99
CA ARG A 35 -3.14 10.25 6.56
C ARG A 35 -2.98 10.24 8.06
N PHE A 36 -2.20 11.18 8.58
CA PHE A 36 -2.16 11.51 10.01
C PHE A 36 -3.46 12.18 10.44
N LEU A 37 -4.01 11.75 11.55
CA LEU A 37 -5.20 12.33 12.18
C LEU A 37 -4.90 12.86 13.59
N GLY A 38 -3.64 13.05 13.92
CA GLY A 38 -3.13 13.52 15.19
C GLY A 38 -1.94 12.73 15.71
N GLU A 39 -1.63 11.59 15.10
CA GLU A 39 -0.45 10.78 15.40
C GLU A 39 0.81 11.64 15.22
N HIS A 40 1.83 11.46 16.06
CA HIS A 40 3.04 12.30 16.13
C HIS A 40 2.75 13.81 16.28
N GLY A 41 1.50 14.20 16.65
CA GLY A 41 1.05 15.59 16.69
C GLY A 41 0.81 16.21 15.32
N TRP A 42 0.75 15.41 14.25
CA TRP A 42 0.64 15.87 12.87
C TRP A 42 -0.72 15.62 12.25
N PHE A 43 -1.01 16.39 11.19
CA PHE A 43 -2.14 16.20 10.29
C PHE A 43 -1.64 16.27 8.84
N GLY A 44 -2.27 15.49 7.96
CA GLY A 44 -1.88 15.48 6.54
C GLY A 44 -1.24 14.16 6.14
N SER A 45 -0.29 14.22 5.24
CA SER A 45 0.33 13.05 4.62
C SER A 45 1.71 13.40 4.04
N ASN A 46 2.28 12.54 3.21
CA ASN A 46 3.52 12.71 2.46
C ASN A 46 4.81 12.45 3.26
N TRP A 47 4.72 12.12 4.55
CA TRP A 47 5.83 11.58 5.29
C TRP A 47 5.97 10.06 5.04
N ILE A 48 7.15 9.50 5.32
CA ILE A 48 7.41 8.07 5.15
C ILE A 48 6.87 7.19 6.29
N TYR A 49 6.26 7.76 7.33
CA TYR A 49 5.73 7.01 8.47
C TYR A 49 4.50 6.17 8.10
N GLU A 50 4.25 5.10 8.86
CA GLU A 50 3.22 4.10 8.55
C GLU A 50 1.83 4.71 8.33
N GLU A 51 1.43 5.75 9.08
CA GLU A 51 0.14 6.43 8.91
C GLU A 51 -0.03 7.04 7.51
N SER A 52 1.06 7.43 6.88
CA SER A 52 1.04 8.02 5.53
C SER A 52 1.24 6.99 4.42
N ILE A 53 2.08 5.98 4.63
CA ILE A 53 2.43 5.03 3.55
C ILE A 53 1.68 3.70 3.62
N ARG A 54 1.20 3.30 4.81
CA ARG A 54 0.46 2.04 4.98
C ARG A 54 -1.02 2.24 4.67
N ILE A 55 -1.41 1.85 3.48
CA ILE A 55 -2.77 1.99 2.96
C ILE A 55 -3.51 0.64 2.95
N PRO A 56 -4.85 0.64 2.99
CA PRO A 56 -5.62 -0.57 2.80
C PRO A 56 -5.46 -1.10 1.38
N LEU A 57 -5.40 -2.42 1.24
CA LEU A 57 -5.49 -3.11 -0.04
C LEU A 57 -6.33 -4.38 0.12
N ILE A 58 -7.45 -4.42 -0.57
CA ILE A 58 -8.32 -5.59 -0.66
C ILE A 58 -8.50 -5.91 -2.14
N ILE A 59 -8.19 -7.14 -2.52
CA ILE A 59 -8.36 -7.60 -3.89
C ILE A 59 -9.25 -8.86 -3.88
N LYS A 60 -10.33 -8.80 -4.65
CA LYS A 60 -11.21 -9.94 -4.92
C LYS A 60 -11.09 -10.28 -6.41
N THR A 61 -10.79 -11.52 -6.73
CA THR A 61 -10.75 -12.02 -8.10
C THR A 61 -11.66 -13.22 -8.26
N PRO A 62 -12.15 -13.50 -9.48
CA PRO A 62 -12.99 -14.67 -9.73
C PRO A 62 -12.25 -15.99 -9.56
N TRP A 63 -10.92 -15.97 -9.62
CA TRP A 63 -10.08 -17.16 -9.58
C TRP A 63 -9.60 -17.56 -8.19
N THR A 64 -9.70 -16.65 -7.21
CA THR A 64 -9.28 -16.90 -5.81
C THR A 64 -10.44 -17.48 -4.98
N ASN A 65 -11.09 -18.54 -5.48
CA ASN A 65 -12.18 -19.19 -4.77
C ASN A 65 -11.71 -19.71 -3.40
N ASN A 66 -12.30 -19.15 -2.33
CA ASN A 66 -12.14 -19.55 -0.92
C ASN A 66 -10.81 -19.18 -0.23
N LEU A 67 -9.94 -18.40 -0.82
CA LEU A 67 -8.77 -17.87 -0.14
C LEU A 67 -9.05 -16.49 0.45
N SER A 68 -9.80 -16.46 1.57
CA SER A 68 -9.72 -15.32 2.49
C SER A 68 -8.35 -15.39 3.17
N SER A 69 -7.30 -15.02 2.45
CA SER A 69 -5.94 -15.04 2.96
C SER A 69 -5.45 -13.62 3.22
N LYS A 70 -4.85 -13.44 4.39
CA LYS A 70 -4.07 -12.25 4.68
C LYS A 70 -2.68 -12.45 4.08
N VAL A 71 -2.27 -11.56 3.20
CA VAL A 71 -0.93 -11.49 2.64
C VAL A 71 -0.13 -10.47 3.44
N SER A 72 1.04 -10.85 3.93
CA SER A 72 1.92 -10.01 4.75
C SER A 72 3.07 -9.41 3.95
N SER A 73 3.27 -9.88 2.70
CA SER A 73 4.29 -9.35 1.79
C SER A 73 4.09 -7.86 1.52
N ILE A 74 5.21 -7.13 1.41
CA ILE A 74 5.17 -5.70 1.12
C ILE A 74 4.76 -5.50 -0.34
N VAL A 75 3.67 -4.77 -0.55
CA VAL A 75 3.15 -4.43 -1.89
C VAL A 75 3.02 -2.91 -2.01
N GLN A 76 3.02 -2.42 -3.24
CA GLN A 76 2.98 -0.99 -3.54
C GLN A 76 1.88 -0.65 -4.52
N ASN A 77 1.46 0.60 -4.57
CA ASN A 77 0.53 1.09 -5.60
C ASN A 77 1.05 0.88 -7.02
N LEU A 78 2.37 0.85 -7.20
CA LEU A 78 3.03 0.54 -8.48
C LEU A 78 2.69 -0.87 -9.00
N ASP A 79 2.33 -1.79 -8.12
CA ASP A 79 2.07 -3.20 -8.43
C ASP A 79 0.65 -3.40 -9.00
N LEU A 80 -0.25 -2.44 -8.80
CA LEU A 80 -1.65 -2.56 -9.24
C LEU A 80 -1.80 -2.56 -10.76
N ALA A 81 -1.12 -1.64 -11.45
CA ALA A 81 -1.22 -1.55 -12.91
C ALA A 81 -0.70 -2.83 -13.61
N PRO A 82 0.50 -3.35 -13.30
CA PRO A 82 0.95 -4.63 -13.88
C PRO A 82 0.05 -5.80 -13.48
N THR A 83 -0.56 -5.79 -12.29
CA THR A 83 -1.53 -6.82 -11.88
C THR A 83 -2.78 -6.81 -12.76
N ILE A 84 -3.36 -5.64 -13.02
CA ILE A 84 -4.53 -5.50 -13.89
C ILE A 84 -4.21 -5.95 -15.31
N LEU A 85 -3.05 -5.57 -15.85
CA LEU A 85 -2.62 -5.99 -17.19
C LEU A 85 -2.42 -7.50 -17.28
N ASP A 86 -1.86 -8.11 -16.26
CA ASP A 86 -1.57 -9.54 -16.21
C ASP A 86 -2.88 -10.34 -16.23
N TYR A 87 -3.86 -9.96 -15.39
CA TYR A 87 -5.20 -10.56 -15.42
C TYR A 87 -5.95 -10.32 -16.73
N ALA A 88 -5.66 -9.23 -17.45
CA ALA A 88 -6.21 -8.96 -18.78
C ALA A 88 -5.47 -9.71 -19.89
N GLY A 89 -4.42 -10.47 -19.60
CA GLY A 89 -3.56 -11.15 -20.60
C GLY A 89 -2.75 -10.18 -21.46
N ILE A 90 -2.49 -8.96 -20.95
CA ILE A 90 -1.77 -7.90 -21.66
C ILE A 90 -0.35 -7.79 -21.06
N LYS A 91 0.66 -7.89 -21.92
CA LYS A 91 2.06 -7.71 -21.50
C LYS A 91 2.28 -6.29 -20.97
N LYS A 92 2.83 -6.19 -19.74
CA LYS A 92 3.22 -4.89 -19.19
C LYS A 92 4.36 -4.24 -20.00
N SER A 93 4.40 -2.91 -20.00
CA SER A 93 5.53 -2.16 -20.55
C SER A 93 6.77 -2.32 -19.67
N ASP A 94 7.95 -2.36 -20.30
CA ASP A 94 9.24 -2.42 -19.59
C ASP A 94 9.51 -1.13 -18.77
N ALA A 95 8.79 -0.04 -19.05
CA ALA A 95 8.83 1.18 -18.25
C ALA A 95 8.09 1.09 -16.91
N MET A 96 7.24 0.05 -16.70
CA MET A 96 6.54 -0.16 -15.44
C MET A 96 7.45 -0.83 -14.42
N GLN A 97 7.70 -0.16 -13.30
CA GLN A 97 8.58 -0.63 -12.22
C GLN A 97 7.91 -1.68 -11.32
N GLY A 98 6.58 -1.63 -11.17
CA GLY A 98 5.82 -2.54 -10.32
C GLY A 98 5.83 -3.99 -10.81
N VAL A 99 5.49 -4.90 -9.90
CA VAL A 99 5.41 -6.34 -10.11
C VAL A 99 3.96 -6.80 -9.97
N SER A 100 3.50 -7.69 -10.86
CA SER A 100 2.15 -8.25 -10.76
C SER A 100 1.94 -9.04 -9.46
N LEU A 101 0.83 -8.78 -8.79
CA LEU A 101 0.39 -9.48 -7.59
C LEU A 101 -0.24 -10.84 -7.89
N GLN A 102 -0.47 -11.20 -9.16
CA GLN A 102 -1.21 -12.40 -9.54
C GLN A 102 -0.66 -13.66 -8.89
N ASN A 103 0.65 -13.91 -9.00
CA ASN A 103 1.28 -15.09 -8.40
C ASN A 103 1.13 -15.12 -6.87
N LEU A 104 1.26 -13.95 -6.22
CA LEU A 104 1.11 -13.81 -4.78
C LEU A 104 -0.33 -14.12 -4.34
N LEU A 105 -1.32 -13.68 -5.12
CA LEU A 105 -2.74 -13.90 -4.86
C LEU A 105 -3.18 -15.36 -5.12
N GLU A 106 -2.63 -16.01 -6.14
CA GLU A 106 -3.05 -17.35 -6.56
C GLU A 106 -2.25 -18.47 -5.87
N GLN A 107 -0.97 -18.25 -5.60
CA GLN A 107 -0.07 -19.28 -5.06
C GLN A 107 0.30 -19.03 -3.59
N GLY A 108 0.02 -17.83 -3.08
CA GLY A 108 0.38 -17.42 -1.72
C GLY A 108 1.86 -17.08 -1.54
N GLU A 109 2.22 -16.65 -0.33
CA GLU A 109 3.56 -16.14 0.01
C GLU A 109 4.67 -17.20 -0.06
N SER A 110 4.36 -18.45 0.25
CA SER A 110 5.36 -19.52 0.37
C SER A 110 6.02 -19.92 -0.94
N ASN A 111 5.44 -19.56 -2.08
CA ASN A 111 5.91 -19.97 -3.41
C ASN A 111 6.44 -18.80 -4.25
N SER A 112 6.53 -17.60 -3.69
CA SER A 112 6.96 -16.43 -4.43
C SER A 112 8.27 -15.86 -3.90
N THR A 113 9.22 -15.59 -4.80
CA THR A 113 10.29 -14.62 -4.54
C THR A 113 9.67 -13.24 -4.64
N TRP A 114 9.47 -12.58 -3.51
CA TRP A 114 8.85 -11.25 -3.46
C TRP A 114 9.84 -10.20 -2.98
N GLN A 115 9.53 -8.94 -3.27
CA GLN A 115 10.37 -7.82 -2.83
C GLN A 115 10.45 -7.75 -1.31
N GLU A 116 11.67 -7.60 -0.79
CA GLU A 116 11.93 -7.56 0.65
C GLU A 116 11.87 -6.15 1.21
N ALA A 117 11.99 -5.14 0.33
CA ALA A 117 12.03 -3.74 0.72
C ALA A 117 11.37 -2.85 -0.34
N VAL A 118 10.88 -1.71 0.11
CA VAL A 118 10.37 -0.65 -0.74
C VAL A 118 11.14 0.64 -0.49
N TYR A 119 11.35 1.40 -1.56
CA TYR A 119 11.98 2.71 -1.53
C TYR A 119 10.91 3.79 -1.61
N TYR A 120 11.04 4.81 -0.78
CA TYR A 120 10.21 6.00 -0.79
C TYR A 120 11.08 7.25 -0.95
N HIS A 121 10.59 8.23 -1.70
CA HIS A 121 11.26 9.51 -1.87
C HIS A 121 10.24 10.64 -1.97
N TYR A 122 10.43 11.65 -1.12
CA TYR A 122 9.68 12.91 -1.18
C TYR A 122 10.64 14.08 -1.38
N ASN A 123 10.43 14.86 -2.44
CA ASN A 123 11.36 15.92 -2.86
C ASN A 123 10.70 17.30 -3.00
N GLU A 124 9.42 17.44 -2.65
CA GLU A 124 8.67 18.69 -2.76
C GLU A 124 8.81 19.53 -1.47
N PHE A 125 9.67 20.55 -1.52
CA PHE A 125 9.80 21.51 -0.43
C PHE A 125 10.28 22.87 -0.99
N PRO A 126 9.69 24.02 -0.54
CA PRO A 126 8.50 24.11 0.30
C PRO A 126 7.23 23.69 -0.45
N GLY A 127 6.38 22.89 0.21
CA GLY A 127 5.10 22.44 -0.31
C GLY A 127 3.95 22.84 0.63
N LYS A 128 2.71 22.53 0.26
CA LYS A 128 1.50 22.89 1.05
C LYS A 128 1.52 22.32 2.47
N LEU A 129 2.11 21.14 2.65
CA LEU A 129 2.17 20.45 3.95
C LEU A 129 3.49 20.71 4.68
N MET A 130 4.41 21.47 4.09
CA MET A 130 5.74 21.77 4.67
C MET A 130 6.53 20.54 5.11
N VAL A 131 6.34 19.42 4.42
CA VAL A 131 7.04 18.17 4.67
C VAL A 131 8.50 18.30 4.22
N ALA A 132 9.45 18.00 5.07
CA ALA A 132 10.87 18.03 4.75
C ALA A 132 11.21 17.02 3.64
N LYS A 133 12.17 17.35 2.78
CA LYS A 133 12.65 16.42 1.76
C LYS A 133 13.34 15.24 2.42
N HIS A 134 12.90 14.04 2.07
CA HIS A 134 13.45 12.82 2.62
C HIS A 134 13.33 11.65 1.65
N TYR A 135 14.13 10.64 1.87
CA TYR A 135 13.97 9.32 1.27
C TYR A 135 14.23 8.25 2.32
N GLY A 136 13.79 7.04 2.03
CA GLY A 136 14.00 5.94 2.95
C GLY A 136 13.73 4.59 2.34
N ILE A 137 14.05 3.57 3.10
CA ILE A 137 13.79 2.17 2.79
C ILE A 137 12.97 1.57 3.93
N ARG A 138 11.92 0.86 3.55
CA ARG A 138 11.06 0.11 4.47
C ARG A 138 11.11 -1.37 4.11
N THR A 139 11.51 -2.21 5.05
CA THR A 139 11.40 -3.67 5.02
C THR A 139 10.21 -4.12 5.86
N GLN A 140 9.93 -5.42 5.96
CA GLN A 140 8.89 -5.90 6.89
C GLN A 140 9.20 -5.58 8.36
N LYS A 141 10.48 -5.44 8.70
CA LYS A 141 10.93 -5.28 10.09
C LYS A 141 11.49 -3.91 10.40
N TYR A 142 12.14 -3.27 9.45
CA TYR A 142 12.90 -2.05 9.70
C TYR A 142 12.53 -0.94 8.71
N LYS A 143 12.68 0.28 9.16
CA LYS A 143 12.62 1.48 8.34
C LYS A 143 13.85 2.35 8.62
N LEU A 144 14.48 2.84 7.56
CA LEU A 144 15.57 3.82 7.61
C LEU A 144 15.16 5.02 6.79
N VAL A 145 15.27 6.21 7.36
CA VAL A 145 14.87 7.47 6.73
C VAL A 145 16.06 8.43 6.76
N HIS A 146 16.24 9.18 5.67
CA HIS A 146 17.21 10.28 5.59
C HIS A 146 16.55 11.58 5.20
N PHE A 147 16.53 12.54 6.10
CA PHE A 147 16.11 13.92 5.87
C PHE A 147 17.30 14.72 5.33
N TYR A 148 17.57 14.58 4.04
CA TYR A 148 18.79 15.08 3.41
C TYR A 148 18.93 16.61 3.37
N GLN A 149 17.89 17.38 3.72
CA GLN A 149 18.00 18.82 3.92
C GLN A 149 18.74 19.19 5.21
N PHE A 150 18.67 18.34 6.23
CA PHE A 150 19.20 18.56 7.57
C PHE A 150 20.33 17.59 7.91
N ASP A 151 20.57 16.61 7.04
CA ASP A 151 21.48 15.47 7.25
C ASP A 151 21.14 14.67 8.52
N GLU A 152 19.83 14.49 8.75
CA GLU A 152 19.29 13.74 9.88
C GLU A 152 18.84 12.36 9.43
N TRP A 153 19.10 11.37 10.27
CA TRP A 153 18.74 9.99 10.03
C TRP A 153 17.84 9.47 11.14
N GLU A 154 16.82 8.68 10.74
CA GLU A 154 15.95 7.97 11.65
C GLU A 154 15.94 6.49 11.30
N PHE A 155 15.89 5.64 12.33
CA PHE A 155 15.86 4.20 12.18
C PHE A 155 14.82 3.60 13.13
N TYR A 156 13.88 2.80 12.60
CA TYR A 156 12.79 2.21 13.37
C TYR A 156 12.77 0.69 13.26
N ASP A 157 12.57 0.01 14.39
CA ASP A 157 12.22 -1.41 14.46
C ASP A 157 10.68 -1.55 14.50
N LEU A 158 10.06 -1.72 13.36
CA LEU A 158 8.59 -1.78 13.20
C LEU A 158 7.91 -2.98 13.91
N ILE A 159 8.70 -3.92 14.42
CA ILE A 159 8.19 -5.04 15.23
C ILE A 159 8.03 -4.63 16.69
N ASN A 160 9.02 -3.93 17.24
CA ASN A 160 9.01 -3.51 18.64
C ASN A 160 8.42 -2.11 18.83
N ASP A 161 8.55 -1.26 17.82
CA ASP A 161 8.02 0.10 17.76
C ASP A 161 7.19 0.31 16.47
N PRO A 162 5.99 -0.26 16.35
CA PRO A 162 5.14 -0.13 15.17
C PRO A 162 4.55 1.27 14.99
N SER A 163 4.64 2.12 16.01
CA SER A 163 4.19 3.51 16.00
C SER A 163 5.28 4.50 15.62
N GLU A 164 6.53 4.04 15.49
CA GLU A 164 7.68 4.87 15.11
C GLU A 164 7.92 6.06 16.06
N ASP A 165 7.72 5.82 17.37
CA ASP A 165 7.87 6.84 18.42
C ASP A 165 9.30 6.88 19.00
N GLU A 166 10.10 5.83 18.81
CA GLU A 166 11.46 5.67 19.37
C GLU A 166 12.51 5.52 18.23
N ASN A 167 13.34 6.56 18.04
CA ASN A 167 14.41 6.58 17.03
C ASN A 167 15.76 6.21 17.66
#